data_47ab08043fa97ac862fdda939194c3f6
#
_entry.id   47ab08043fa97ac862fdda939194c3f6
#
_cell.length_a   1.000
_cell.length_b   1.000
_cell.length_c   1.000
_cell.angle_alpha   90.00
_cell.angle_beta   90.00
_cell.angle_gamma   90.00
#
_symmetry.space_group_name_H-M   'P 1'
#
loop_
_entity.id
_entity.type
_entity.pdbx_description
1 polymer ?
#
loop_
_entity_poly.entity_id
_entity_poly.type
_entity_poly.pdbx_seq_one_letter_code
_entity_poly.pdbx_strand_id
1 'polypeptide(L)'
;SVIAFGQTYNPSKESIKLSALQNLQTVAKNSLNELYIAQANYSNAVAARDKDFEPLTKLVTRIFNSLRASDSSEQTDKTVQTIVRKLQGRRASAKISEEDKKLLEEQGIEVNQISASQMSFDSRVENFGRLISLLSTIREYNPNEEELKLETLKELQTKLKQSNKEVVLASISLSNNRMNRNTILYSKISGLVDIAFDSKIYIKSVFGATSPQFKQVSRLYFKTRTV
;
A
#
# COMPACT_ATOMS: atom_id res chain seq x y z
N SER A 1 33.85 16.98 4.86
CA SER A 1 34.58 18.27 4.91
C SER A 1 35.00 18.63 6.35
N VAL A 2 34.13 18.52 7.34
CA VAL A 2 34.45 18.90 8.74
C VAL A 2 35.66 18.13 9.30
N ILE A 3 35.81 16.85 8.99
CA ILE A 3 36.97 16.02 9.37
C ILE A 3 38.30 16.63 8.90
N ALA A 4 38.27 17.23 7.70
CA ALA A 4 39.48 17.83 7.12
C ALA A 4 39.96 19.14 7.82
N PHE A 5 39.12 19.73 8.68
CA PHE A 5 39.46 20.96 9.40
C PHE A 5 40.22 20.71 10.70
N GLY A 6 40.38 19.43 11.10
CA GLY A 6 41.19 19.01 12.23
C GLY A 6 40.78 19.68 13.55
N GLN A 7 41.78 20.04 14.36
CA GLN A 7 41.59 20.67 15.68
C GLN A 7 40.98 22.08 15.61
N THR A 8 41.04 22.76 14.48
CA THR A 8 40.46 24.10 14.30
C THR A 8 38.92 24.03 14.37
N TYR A 9 38.31 22.88 14.05
CA TYR A 9 36.88 22.64 14.22
C TYR A 9 36.62 22.13 15.65
N ASN A 10 36.39 23.03 16.58
CA ASN A 10 36.14 22.72 17.99
C ASN A 10 34.92 23.49 18.55
N PRO A 11 33.70 23.15 18.14
CA PRO A 11 32.49 23.82 18.60
C PRO A 11 32.19 23.49 20.07
N SER A 12 31.69 24.49 20.83
CA SER A 12 31.17 24.29 22.19
C SER A 12 29.79 23.60 22.20
N LYS A 13 29.00 23.76 21.12
CA LYS A 13 27.69 23.11 21.00
C LYS A 13 27.85 21.63 20.73
N GLU A 14 27.37 20.78 21.65
CA GLU A 14 27.52 19.32 21.59
C GLU A 14 27.00 18.72 20.27
N SER A 15 25.84 19.16 19.82
CA SER A 15 25.17 18.58 18.63
C SER A 15 25.93 18.75 17.31
N ILE A 16 26.85 19.70 17.24
CA ILE A 16 27.71 19.92 16.07
C ILE A 16 29.16 19.48 16.26
N LYS A 17 29.49 18.82 17.40
CA LYS A 17 30.82 18.17 17.56
C LYS A 17 31.01 17.05 16.53
N LEU A 18 32.23 16.78 16.14
CA LEU A 18 32.56 15.80 15.11
C LEU A 18 31.95 14.42 15.41
N SER A 19 32.04 13.94 16.65
CA SER A 19 31.46 12.66 17.06
C SER A 19 29.91 12.63 16.89
N ALA A 20 29.23 13.72 17.27
CA ALA A 20 27.79 13.86 17.12
C ALA A 20 27.38 13.88 15.64
N LEU A 21 28.12 14.58 14.80
CA LEU A 21 27.88 14.61 13.34
C LEU A 21 28.09 13.24 12.70
N GLN A 22 29.11 12.49 13.10
CA GLN A 22 29.35 11.12 12.63
C GLN A 22 28.23 10.17 13.05
N ASN A 23 27.79 10.25 14.31
CA ASN A 23 26.65 9.47 14.79
C ASN A 23 25.38 9.80 14.04
N LEU A 24 25.06 11.09 13.87
CA LEU A 24 23.87 11.53 13.13
C LEU A 24 23.91 11.07 11.67
N GLN A 25 25.09 11.09 11.03
CA GLN A 25 25.29 10.56 9.68
C GLN A 25 24.97 9.07 9.62
N THR A 26 25.43 8.29 10.59
CA THR A 26 25.18 6.85 10.66
C THR A 26 23.69 6.57 10.86
N VAL A 27 23.04 7.26 11.80
CA VAL A 27 21.61 7.13 12.08
C VAL A 27 20.79 7.50 10.82
N ALA A 28 21.13 8.59 10.15
CA ALA A 28 20.44 9.00 8.93
C ALA A 28 20.61 7.99 7.78
N LYS A 29 21.82 7.45 7.59
CA LYS A 29 22.07 6.39 6.59
C LYS A 29 21.28 5.12 6.90
N ASN A 30 21.24 4.70 8.15
CA ASN A 30 20.49 3.52 8.56
C ASN A 30 18.99 3.70 8.32
N SER A 31 18.43 4.86 8.68
CA SER A 31 17.00 5.14 8.44
C SER A 31 16.63 5.16 6.95
N LEU A 32 17.53 5.62 6.08
CA LEU A 32 17.32 5.55 4.63
C LEU A 32 17.37 4.11 4.12
N ASN A 33 18.32 3.30 4.64
CA ASN A 33 18.41 1.89 4.25
C ASN A 33 17.17 1.10 4.70
N GLU A 34 16.70 1.30 5.94
CA GLU A 34 15.45 0.72 6.44
C GLU A 34 14.25 1.12 5.58
N LEU A 35 14.17 2.39 5.16
CA LEU A 35 13.13 2.86 4.26
C LEU A 35 13.18 2.15 2.91
N TYR A 36 14.37 1.96 2.31
CA TYR A 36 14.51 1.26 1.03
C TYR A 36 14.10 -0.21 1.14
N ILE A 37 14.46 -0.88 2.23
CA ILE A 37 14.04 -2.25 2.51
C ILE A 37 12.51 -2.32 2.66
N ALA A 38 11.91 -1.42 3.44
CA ALA A 38 10.46 -1.37 3.62
C ALA A 38 9.72 -1.08 2.30
N GLN A 39 10.28 -0.24 1.43
CA GLN A 39 9.73 0.03 0.11
C GLN A 39 9.77 -1.20 -0.81
N ALA A 40 10.89 -1.93 -0.81
CA ALA A 40 11.01 -3.17 -1.58
C ALA A 40 10.02 -4.23 -1.08
N ASN A 41 9.90 -4.40 0.25
CA ASN A 41 8.96 -5.34 0.85
C ASN A 41 7.51 -5.01 0.50
N TYR A 42 7.13 -3.72 0.53
CA TYR A 42 5.80 -3.28 0.11
C TYR A 42 5.54 -3.61 -1.37
N SER A 43 6.48 -3.30 -2.25
CA SER A 43 6.36 -3.61 -3.68
C SER A 43 6.22 -5.11 -3.94
N ASN A 44 6.99 -5.94 -3.25
CA ASN A 44 6.94 -7.39 -3.36
C ASN A 44 5.60 -7.95 -2.85
N ALA A 45 5.10 -7.44 -1.71
CA ALA A 45 3.80 -7.85 -1.17
C ALA A 45 2.65 -7.50 -2.13
N VAL A 46 2.67 -6.31 -2.75
CA VAL A 46 1.69 -5.92 -3.77
C VAL A 46 1.74 -6.86 -4.97
N ALA A 47 2.93 -7.14 -5.51
CA ALA A 47 3.08 -8.03 -6.66
C ALA A 47 2.62 -9.48 -6.34
N ALA A 48 2.92 -9.98 -5.14
CA ALA A 48 2.48 -11.30 -4.69
C ALA A 48 0.95 -11.37 -4.58
N ARG A 49 0.32 -10.35 -3.97
CA ARG A 49 -1.14 -10.27 -3.91
C ARG A 49 -1.78 -10.24 -5.29
N ASP A 50 -1.28 -9.40 -6.19
CA ASP A 50 -1.83 -9.28 -7.54
C ASP A 50 -1.78 -10.63 -8.27
N LYS A 51 -0.66 -11.35 -8.15
CA LYS A 51 -0.49 -12.71 -8.69
C LYS A 51 -1.47 -13.71 -8.09
N ASP A 52 -1.70 -13.67 -6.77
CA ASP A 52 -2.63 -14.57 -6.10
C ASP A 52 -4.08 -14.33 -6.52
N PHE A 53 -4.45 -13.07 -6.80
CA PHE A 53 -5.81 -12.68 -7.21
C PHE A 53 -6.07 -12.80 -8.72
N GLU A 54 -5.02 -12.90 -9.55
CA GLU A 54 -5.15 -12.98 -11.00
C GLU A 54 -6.09 -14.11 -11.47
N PRO A 55 -5.97 -15.36 -10.97
CA PRO A 55 -6.79 -16.47 -11.45
C PRO A 55 -8.24 -16.42 -10.94
N LEU A 56 -8.56 -15.62 -9.93
CA LEU A 56 -9.85 -15.67 -9.23
C LEU A 56 -11.05 -15.44 -10.16
N THR A 57 -10.97 -14.51 -11.10
CA THR A 57 -12.09 -14.21 -12.03
C THR A 57 -12.40 -15.39 -12.95
N LYS A 58 -11.36 -16.10 -13.41
CA LYS A 58 -11.53 -17.31 -14.24
C LYS A 58 -12.07 -18.47 -13.39
N LEU A 59 -11.55 -18.63 -12.18
CA LEU A 59 -11.97 -19.68 -11.24
C LEU A 59 -13.45 -19.55 -10.89
N VAL A 60 -13.95 -18.36 -10.54
CA VAL A 60 -15.38 -18.17 -10.20
C VAL A 60 -16.30 -18.44 -11.38
N THR A 61 -15.82 -18.22 -12.61
CA THR A 61 -16.57 -18.61 -13.83
C THR A 61 -16.67 -20.13 -13.94
N ARG A 62 -15.57 -20.85 -13.69
CA ARG A 62 -15.54 -22.33 -13.71
C ARG A 62 -16.45 -22.91 -12.62
N ILE A 63 -16.39 -22.36 -11.40
CA ILE A 63 -17.27 -22.74 -10.27
C ILE A 63 -18.74 -22.60 -10.68
N PHE A 64 -19.12 -21.46 -11.27
CA PHE A 64 -20.49 -21.23 -11.69
C PHE A 64 -20.93 -22.18 -12.80
N ASN A 65 -20.07 -22.45 -13.78
CA ASN A 65 -20.37 -23.40 -14.84
C ASN A 65 -20.49 -24.84 -14.31
N SER A 66 -19.66 -25.24 -13.36
CA SER A 66 -19.76 -26.53 -12.69
C SER A 66 -21.08 -26.71 -11.94
N LEU A 67 -21.54 -25.67 -11.22
CA LEU A 67 -22.85 -25.68 -10.58
C LEU A 67 -23.98 -25.80 -11.60
N ARG A 68 -23.98 -25.03 -12.67
CA ARG A 68 -25.00 -25.09 -13.72
C ARG A 68 -25.04 -26.40 -14.50
N ALA A 69 -23.94 -27.16 -14.49
CA ALA A 69 -23.88 -28.51 -15.09
C ALA A 69 -24.36 -29.60 -14.12
N SER A 70 -24.68 -29.27 -12.87
CA SER A 70 -25.31 -30.15 -11.90
C SER A 70 -26.84 -29.98 -11.93
N ASP A 71 -27.55 -30.80 -11.16
CA ASP A 71 -29.03 -30.76 -11.06
C ASP A 71 -29.51 -29.62 -10.12
N SER A 72 -28.81 -28.50 -10.06
CA SER A 72 -29.18 -27.33 -9.26
C SER A 72 -30.44 -26.62 -9.80
N SER A 73 -31.20 -26.00 -8.90
CA SER A 73 -32.38 -25.22 -9.30
C SER A 73 -32.01 -23.90 -9.98
N GLU A 74 -32.84 -23.43 -10.89
CA GLU A 74 -32.68 -22.12 -11.57
C GLU A 74 -32.59 -20.97 -10.55
N GLN A 75 -33.29 -21.04 -9.42
CA GLN A 75 -33.26 -20.04 -8.37
C GLN A 75 -31.90 -20.04 -7.64
N THR A 76 -31.33 -21.22 -7.39
CA THR A 76 -29.98 -21.39 -6.82
C THR A 76 -28.94 -20.78 -7.76
N ASP A 77 -29.03 -21.08 -9.04
CA ASP A 77 -28.13 -20.54 -10.08
C ASP A 77 -28.17 -19.01 -10.13
N LYS A 78 -29.35 -18.39 -10.09
CA LYS A 78 -29.49 -16.92 -10.06
C LYS A 78 -28.86 -16.30 -8.82
N THR A 79 -29.00 -16.96 -7.67
CA THR A 79 -28.39 -16.49 -6.41
C THR A 79 -26.88 -16.52 -6.47
N VAL A 80 -26.29 -17.65 -6.90
CA VAL A 80 -24.84 -17.79 -7.09
C VAL A 80 -24.32 -16.81 -8.15
N GLN A 81 -25.04 -16.65 -9.29
CA GLN A 81 -24.68 -15.72 -10.35
C GLN A 81 -24.55 -14.28 -9.85
N THR A 82 -25.40 -13.87 -8.90
CA THR A 82 -25.32 -12.53 -8.32
C THR A 82 -24.00 -12.30 -7.60
N ILE A 83 -23.50 -13.28 -6.85
CA ILE A 83 -22.19 -13.18 -6.17
C ILE A 83 -21.05 -13.23 -7.19
N VAL A 84 -21.14 -14.12 -8.16
CA VAL A 84 -20.14 -14.27 -9.24
C VAL A 84 -19.98 -12.96 -10.03
N ARG A 85 -21.08 -12.28 -10.36
CA ARG A 85 -21.03 -10.95 -11.03
C ARG A 85 -20.28 -9.91 -10.19
N LYS A 86 -20.47 -9.89 -8.87
CA LYS A 86 -19.73 -8.99 -7.96
C LYS A 86 -18.22 -9.29 -7.99
N LEU A 87 -17.84 -10.57 -7.97
CA LEU A 87 -16.44 -11.01 -8.06
C LEU A 87 -15.79 -10.70 -9.41
N GLN A 88 -16.59 -10.66 -10.47
CA GLN A 88 -16.14 -10.30 -11.82
C GLN A 88 -16.19 -8.79 -12.11
N GLY A 89 -16.75 -7.98 -11.20
CA GLY A 89 -16.97 -6.56 -11.43
C GLY A 89 -18.03 -6.27 -12.48
N ARG A 90 -18.93 -7.23 -12.75
CA ARG A 90 -20.00 -7.09 -13.76
C ARG A 90 -21.26 -6.54 -13.11
N ARG A 91 -21.92 -5.62 -13.80
CA ARG A 91 -23.22 -5.08 -13.39
C ARG A 91 -24.33 -6.12 -13.61
N ALA A 92 -25.38 -6.05 -12.79
CA ALA A 92 -26.57 -6.87 -12.94
C ALA A 92 -27.43 -6.41 -14.13
N SER A 93 -27.47 -5.09 -14.40
CA SER A 93 -28.19 -4.44 -15.51
C SER A 93 -27.27 -3.55 -16.33
N ALA A 94 -27.65 -3.25 -17.55
CA ALA A 94 -26.95 -2.26 -18.39
C ALA A 94 -26.90 -0.89 -17.67
N LYS A 95 -25.87 -0.09 -17.97
CA LYS A 95 -25.82 1.29 -17.48
C LYS A 95 -26.98 2.04 -18.16
N ILE A 96 -27.88 2.61 -17.37
CA ILE A 96 -28.89 3.52 -17.87
C ILE A 96 -28.18 4.75 -18.42
N SER A 97 -28.56 5.19 -19.63
CA SER A 97 -27.98 6.41 -20.21
C SER A 97 -28.37 7.62 -19.37
N GLU A 98 -27.55 8.69 -19.42
CA GLU A 98 -27.88 9.93 -18.70
C GLU A 98 -29.19 10.55 -19.17
N GLU A 99 -29.57 10.29 -20.43
CA GLU A 99 -30.84 10.72 -21.02
C GLU A 99 -32.03 9.93 -20.46
N ASP A 100 -31.93 8.60 -20.41
CA ASP A 100 -32.93 7.74 -19.80
C ASP A 100 -33.09 7.98 -18.30
N LYS A 101 -31.98 8.30 -17.61
CA LYS A 101 -32.00 8.64 -16.18
C LYS A 101 -32.82 9.91 -15.94
N LYS A 102 -32.62 10.97 -16.73
CA LYS A 102 -33.39 12.20 -16.64
C LYS A 102 -34.90 11.98 -16.93
N LEU A 103 -35.20 11.16 -17.93
CA LEU A 103 -36.59 10.81 -18.24
C LEU A 103 -37.28 10.06 -17.09
N LEU A 104 -36.57 9.16 -16.42
CA LEU A 104 -37.07 8.42 -15.26
C LEU A 104 -37.26 9.33 -14.04
N GLU A 105 -36.31 10.25 -13.80
CA GLU A 105 -36.38 11.24 -12.73
C GLU A 105 -37.56 12.23 -12.95
N GLU A 106 -37.79 12.66 -14.18
CA GLU A 106 -38.99 13.48 -14.57
C GLU A 106 -40.30 12.75 -14.33
N GLN A 107 -40.32 11.42 -14.41
CA GLN A 107 -41.48 10.57 -14.11
C GLN A 107 -41.62 10.26 -12.60
N GLY A 108 -40.75 10.84 -11.74
CA GLY A 108 -40.79 10.63 -10.28
C GLY A 108 -40.24 9.27 -9.84
N ILE A 109 -39.51 8.56 -10.72
CA ILE A 109 -38.89 7.27 -10.42
C ILE A 109 -37.45 7.54 -9.98
N GLU A 110 -37.14 7.37 -8.68
CA GLU A 110 -35.76 7.42 -8.17
C GLU A 110 -34.92 6.29 -8.79
N VAL A 111 -33.96 6.66 -9.63
CA VAL A 111 -33.01 5.71 -10.22
C VAL A 111 -31.82 5.56 -9.31
N ASN A 112 -31.92 4.73 -8.29
CA ASN A 112 -30.81 4.33 -7.44
C ASN A 112 -29.91 3.30 -8.14
N GLN A 113 -29.04 3.77 -9.06
CA GLN A 113 -27.96 2.95 -9.59
C GLN A 113 -26.83 2.85 -8.56
N ILE A 114 -26.89 1.82 -7.72
CA ILE A 114 -25.76 1.48 -6.84
C ILE A 114 -24.59 1.07 -7.73
N SER A 115 -23.51 1.85 -7.66
CA SER A 115 -22.24 1.48 -8.29
C SER A 115 -21.77 0.15 -7.72
N ALA A 116 -21.85 -0.92 -8.50
CA ALA A 116 -21.52 -2.27 -8.06
C ALA A 116 -20.00 -2.57 -8.09
N SER A 117 -19.15 -1.55 -8.02
CA SER A 117 -17.70 -1.74 -8.01
C SER A 117 -17.21 -2.22 -6.64
N GLN A 118 -17.47 -3.49 -6.35
CA GLN A 118 -16.91 -4.19 -5.17
C GLN A 118 -15.60 -4.91 -5.56
N MET A 119 -14.73 -4.24 -6.32
CA MET A 119 -13.48 -4.81 -6.85
C MET A 119 -12.27 -4.56 -5.96
N SER A 120 -12.44 -3.95 -4.77
CA SER A 120 -11.35 -3.92 -3.80
C SER A 120 -10.94 -5.34 -3.41
N PHE A 121 -9.69 -5.54 -3.04
CA PHE A 121 -9.19 -6.85 -2.64
C PHE A 121 -9.97 -7.41 -1.44
N ASP A 122 -10.32 -6.58 -0.46
CA ASP A 122 -11.17 -6.96 0.69
C ASP A 122 -12.55 -7.41 0.26
N SER A 123 -13.23 -6.63 -0.60
CA SER A 123 -14.56 -6.99 -1.12
C SER A 123 -14.54 -8.29 -1.93
N ARG A 124 -13.47 -8.52 -2.70
CA ARG A 124 -13.29 -9.77 -3.46
C ARG A 124 -13.11 -10.96 -2.53
N VAL A 125 -12.31 -10.84 -1.48
CA VAL A 125 -12.14 -11.89 -0.46
C VAL A 125 -13.43 -12.19 0.26
N GLU A 126 -14.19 -11.16 0.66
CA GLU A 126 -15.48 -11.30 1.34
C GLU A 126 -16.52 -11.97 0.42
N ASN A 127 -16.68 -11.48 -0.82
CA ASN A 127 -17.62 -12.07 -1.77
C ASN A 127 -17.24 -13.51 -2.14
N PHE A 128 -15.93 -13.83 -2.22
CA PHE A 128 -15.48 -15.20 -2.43
C PHE A 128 -15.82 -16.10 -1.25
N GLY A 129 -15.68 -15.63 -0.01
CA GLY A 129 -16.14 -16.34 1.17
C GLY A 129 -17.65 -16.57 1.20
N ARG A 130 -18.44 -15.56 0.79
CA ARG A 130 -19.91 -15.71 0.65
C ARG A 130 -20.27 -16.76 -0.40
N LEU A 131 -19.53 -16.77 -1.54
CA LEU A 131 -19.70 -17.82 -2.56
C LEU A 131 -19.45 -19.20 -1.99
N ILE A 132 -18.32 -19.42 -1.32
CA ILE A 132 -17.96 -20.71 -0.70
C ILE A 132 -19.01 -21.14 0.32
N SER A 133 -19.47 -20.22 1.19
CA SER A 133 -20.50 -20.50 2.17
C SER A 133 -21.83 -20.91 1.52
N LEU A 134 -22.23 -20.24 0.45
CA LEU A 134 -23.43 -20.59 -0.30
C LEU A 134 -23.28 -21.98 -0.96
N LEU A 135 -22.15 -22.23 -1.66
CA LEU A 135 -21.88 -23.52 -2.29
C LEU A 135 -21.89 -24.69 -1.30
N SER A 136 -21.45 -24.47 -0.06
CA SER A 136 -21.47 -25.50 0.99
C SER A 136 -22.87 -25.91 1.42
N THR A 137 -23.90 -25.13 1.12
CA THR A 137 -25.31 -25.44 1.40
C THR A 137 -26.00 -26.12 0.22
N ILE A 138 -25.36 -26.20 -0.94
CA ILE A 138 -25.93 -26.77 -2.15
C ILE A 138 -25.44 -28.21 -2.29
N ARG A 139 -26.35 -29.17 -2.09
CA ARG A 139 -26.02 -30.60 -2.11
C ARG A 139 -25.51 -31.07 -3.48
N GLU A 140 -26.05 -30.49 -4.54
CA GLU A 140 -25.76 -30.79 -5.93
C GLU A 140 -24.37 -30.30 -6.36
N TYR A 141 -23.75 -29.38 -5.61
CA TYR A 141 -22.38 -28.91 -5.87
C TYR A 141 -21.35 -29.90 -5.31
N ASN A 142 -21.00 -30.87 -6.13
CA ASN A 142 -19.99 -31.90 -5.78
C ASN A 142 -19.06 -32.16 -6.96
N PRO A 143 -18.18 -31.18 -7.31
CA PRO A 143 -17.27 -31.33 -8.44
C PRO A 143 -16.18 -32.37 -8.17
N ASN A 144 -15.80 -33.11 -9.23
CA ASN A 144 -14.68 -34.06 -9.18
C ASN A 144 -13.32 -33.36 -9.31
N GLU A 145 -13.29 -32.17 -9.94
CA GLU A 145 -12.11 -31.36 -10.16
C GLU A 145 -11.58 -30.80 -8.84
N GLU A 146 -10.33 -31.15 -8.51
CA GLU A 146 -9.69 -30.76 -7.24
C GLU A 146 -9.74 -29.25 -6.97
N GLU A 147 -9.50 -28.45 -8.04
CA GLU A 147 -9.50 -27.00 -7.96
C GLU A 147 -10.88 -26.37 -7.62
N LEU A 148 -11.96 -27.13 -7.82
CA LEU A 148 -13.34 -26.66 -7.59
C LEU A 148 -13.92 -27.18 -6.28
N LYS A 149 -13.25 -28.11 -5.58
CA LYS A 149 -13.68 -28.64 -4.30
C LYS A 149 -13.73 -27.57 -3.22
N LEU A 150 -14.72 -27.65 -2.34
CA LEU A 150 -14.92 -26.67 -1.26
C LEU A 150 -13.70 -26.49 -0.36
N GLU A 151 -12.95 -27.57 -0.10
CA GLU A 151 -11.72 -27.52 0.72
C GLU A 151 -10.65 -26.67 0.05
N THR A 152 -10.35 -26.94 -1.21
CA THR A 152 -9.39 -26.16 -2.00
C THR A 152 -9.80 -24.68 -2.13
N LEU A 153 -11.10 -24.40 -2.28
CA LEU A 153 -11.61 -23.04 -2.33
C LEU A 153 -11.44 -22.31 -0.98
N LYS A 154 -11.62 -22.98 0.15
CA LYS A 154 -11.38 -22.43 1.50
C LYS A 154 -9.91 -22.15 1.73
N GLU A 155 -9.01 -23.04 1.29
CA GLU A 155 -7.57 -22.81 1.34
C GLU A 155 -7.17 -21.61 0.52
N LEU A 156 -7.69 -21.49 -0.72
CA LEU A 156 -7.47 -20.33 -1.56
C LEU A 156 -7.98 -19.04 -0.89
N GLN A 157 -9.18 -19.05 -0.28
CA GLN A 157 -9.69 -17.89 0.44
C GLN A 157 -8.74 -17.47 1.58
N THR A 158 -8.23 -18.44 2.34
CA THR A 158 -7.26 -18.17 3.41
C THR A 158 -5.98 -17.56 2.87
N LYS A 159 -5.46 -18.07 1.75
CA LYS A 159 -4.31 -17.51 1.06
C LYS A 159 -4.54 -16.08 0.59
N LEU A 160 -5.69 -15.78 -0.02
CA LEU A 160 -6.06 -14.44 -0.48
C LEU A 160 -6.19 -13.45 0.69
N LYS A 161 -6.76 -13.88 1.83
CA LYS A 161 -6.80 -13.07 3.07
C LYS A 161 -5.38 -12.76 3.57
N GLN A 162 -4.51 -13.76 3.57
CA GLN A 162 -3.14 -13.61 4.05
C GLN A 162 -2.34 -12.64 3.16
N SER A 163 -2.37 -12.80 1.84
CA SER A 163 -1.64 -11.92 0.93
C SER A 163 -2.15 -10.47 1.02
N ASN A 164 -3.46 -10.25 1.23
CA ASN A 164 -3.99 -8.91 1.46
C ASN A 164 -3.49 -8.31 2.80
N LYS A 165 -3.49 -9.11 3.87
CA LYS A 165 -2.95 -8.71 5.18
C LYS A 165 -1.46 -8.33 5.10
N GLU A 166 -0.67 -9.06 4.33
CA GLU A 166 0.77 -8.78 4.14
C GLU A 166 1.01 -7.41 3.48
N VAL A 167 0.20 -7.04 2.49
CA VAL A 167 0.25 -5.69 1.89
C VAL A 167 -0.07 -4.61 2.92
N VAL A 168 -1.08 -4.81 3.75
CA VAL A 168 -1.44 -3.85 4.82
C VAL A 168 -0.29 -3.69 5.80
N LEU A 169 0.30 -4.78 6.28
CA LEU A 169 1.43 -4.75 7.21
C LEU A 169 2.66 -4.08 6.59
N ALA A 170 2.98 -4.41 5.34
CA ALA A 170 4.08 -3.79 4.62
C ALA A 170 3.85 -2.28 4.39
N SER A 171 2.61 -1.86 4.11
CA SER A 171 2.24 -0.45 3.98
C SER A 171 2.43 0.32 5.30
N ILE A 172 2.02 -0.26 6.43
CA ILE A 172 2.23 0.31 7.76
C ILE A 172 3.72 0.45 8.06
N SER A 173 4.50 -0.61 7.80
CA SER A 173 5.96 -0.58 7.97
C SER A 173 6.60 0.52 7.13
N LEU A 174 6.24 0.64 5.86
CA LEU A 174 6.73 1.69 4.96
C LEU A 174 6.38 3.09 5.47
N SER A 175 5.15 3.30 5.96
CA SER A 175 4.71 4.56 6.55
C SER A 175 5.52 4.93 7.78
N ASN A 176 5.73 3.98 8.69
CA ASN A 176 6.53 4.18 9.92
C ASN A 176 7.99 4.53 9.59
N ASN A 177 8.60 3.85 8.62
CA ASN A 177 9.97 4.17 8.19
C ASN A 177 10.07 5.55 7.53
N ARG A 178 9.03 5.99 6.79
CA ARG A 178 8.96 7.36 6.26
C ARG A 178 8.90 8.41 7.37
N MET A 179 8.08 8.16 8.39
CA MET A 179 7.97 9.06 9.56
C MET A 179 9.29 9.11 10.33
N ASN A 180 9.91 7.96 10.62
CA ASN A 180 11.20 7.88 11.32
C ASN A 180 12.28 8.65 10.56
N ARG A 181 12.45 8.40 9.25
CA ARG A 181 13.38 9.15 8.40
C ARG A 181 13.10 10.66 8.45
N ASN A 182 11.83 11.09 8.37
CA ASN A 182 11.48 12.49 8.40
C ASN A 182 11.86 13.13 9.74
N THR A 183 11.62 12.44 10.85
CA THR A 183 12.03 12.89 12.19
C THR A 183 13.55 13.08 12.26
N ILE A 184 14.32 12.10 11.82
CA ILE A 184 15.80 12.18 11.84
C ILE A 184 16.31 13.33 10.96
N LEU A 185 15.69 13.56 9.81
CA LEU A 185 16.17 14.57 8.85
C LEU A 185 15.69 15.98 9.15
N TYR A 186 14.42 16.14 9.59
CA TYR A 186 13.73 17.43 9.56
C TYR A 186 13.18 17.90 10.93
N SER A 187 13.40 17.17 12.02
CA SER A 187 13.02 17.66 13.35
C SER A 187 13.66 18.99 13.64
N LYS A 188 12.88 19.93 14.16
CA LYS A 188 13.40 21.24 14.59
C LYS A 188 14.51 21.07 15.62
N ILE A 189 15.58 21.82 15.46
CA ILE A 189 16.76 21.91 16.33
C ILE A 189 17.64 20.66 16.29
N SER A 190 17.08 19.46 16.27
CA SER A 190 17.82 18.18 16.37
C SER A 190 17.95 17.42 15.05
N GLY A 191 17.18 17.79 14.02
CA GLY A 191 17.22 17.14 12.72
C GLY A 191 18.50 17.44 11.95
N LEU A 192 18.89 16.52 11.09
CA LEU A 192 20.12 16.61 10.31
C LEU A 192 20.23 17.94 9.54
N VAL A 193 19.12 18.45 9.01
CA VAL A 193 19.11 19.70 8.24
C VAL A 193 19.47 20.88 9.14
N ASP A 194 18.85 21.01 10.31
CA ASP A 194 19.12 22.12 11.24
C ASP A 194 20.55 22.02 11.78
N ILE A 195 21.00 20.82 12.16
CA ILE A 195 22.39 20.57 12.61
C ILE A 195 23.40 20.93 11.50
N ALA A 196 23.08 20.64 10.24
CA ALA A 196 23.93 21.03 9.11
C ALA A 196 23.99 22.55 8.92
N PHE A 197 22.87 23.28 9.13
CA PHE A 197 22.89 24.75 9.11
C PHE A 197 23.71 25.31 10.26
N ASP A 198 23.55 24.82 11.48
CA ASP A 198 24.35 25.22 12.64
C ASP A 198 25.84 24.99 12.40
N SER A 199 26.20 23.84 11.83
CA SER A 199 27.59 23.53 11.46
C SER A 199 28.15 24.53 10.46
N LYS A 200 27.35 24.94 9.46
CA LYS A 200 27.77 25.98 8.47
C LYS A 200 28.00 27.33 9.14
N ILE A 201 27.10 27.73 10.06
CA ILE A 201 27.21 28.98 10.79
C ILE A 201 28.50 28.97 11.63
N TYR A 202 28.77 27.87 12.34
CA TYR A 202 30.00 27.71 13.11
C TYR A 202 31.24 27.78 12.22
N ILE A 203 31.29 27.08 11.08
CA ILE A 203 32.42 27.12 10.14
C ILE A 203 32.65 28.55 9.65
N LYS A 204 31.57 29.29 9.33
CA LYS A 204 31.64 30.69 8.95
C LYS A 204 32.23 31.59 10.05
N SER A 205 31.91 31.33 11.31
CA SER A 205 32.43 32.13 12.45
C SER A 205 33.91 31.89 12.67
N VAL A 206 34.39 30.64 12.49
CA VAL A 206 35.81 30.28 12.75
C VAL A 206 36.72 30.69 11.58
N PHE A 207 36.31 30.40 10.37
CA PHE A 207 37.17 30.60 9.18
C PHE A 207 36.89 31.89 8.40
N GLY A 208 35.74 32.54 8.65
CA GLY A 208 35.30 33.71 7.91
C GLY A 208 34.50 33.41 6.62
N ALA A 209 33.68 34.35 6.20
CA ALA A 209 32.76 34.18 5.08
C ALA A 209 33.44 34.00 3.70
N THR A 210 34.63 34.52 3.53
CA THR A 210 35.39 34.46 2.26
C THR A 210 36.34 33.27 2.20
N SER A 211 36.52 32.53 3.29
CA SER A 211 37.48 31.46 3.39
C SER A 211 37.21 30.30 2.42
N PRO A 212 38.22 29.57 1.96
CA PRO A 212 38.05 28.37 1.17
C PRO A 212 37.26 27.30 1.92
N GLN A 213 37.44 27.15 3.22
CA GLN A 213 36.73 26.21 4.10
C GLN A 213 35.24 26.48 4.13
N PHE A 214 34.82 27.74 4.31
CA PHE A 214 33.41 28.09 4.29
C PHE A 214 32.81 27.93 2.88
N LYS A 215 33.55 28.31 1.83
CA LYS A 215 33.09 28.14 0.43
C LYS A 215 32.77 26.69 0.08
N GLN A 216 33.51 25.71 0.62
CA GLN A 216 33.23 24.28 0.40
C GLN A 216 31.87 23.86 0.96
N VAL A 217 31.51 24.31 2.17
CA VAL A 217 30.26 23.91 2.85
C VAL A 217 29.07 24.79 2.47
N SER A 218 29.31 26.06 2.08
CA SER A 218 28.25 27.00 1.68
C SER A 218 27.46 26.53 0.46
N ARG A 219 28.10 25.83 -0.45
CA ARG A 219 27.50 25.29 -1.68
C ARG A 219 26.56 24.09 -1.43
N LEU A 220 26.64 23.43 -0.27
CA LEU A 220 25.77 22.32 0.09
C LEU A 220 24.38 22.87 0.39
N TYR A 221 23.39 22.48 -0.40
CA TYR A 221 22.01 22.92 -0.23
C TYR A 221 21.19 21.86 0.51
N PHE A 222 20.50 22.27 1.57
CA PHE A 222 19.60 21.44 2.34
C PHE A 222 18.17 21.95 2.19
N LYS A 223 17.25 21.09 1.74
CA LYS A 223 15.82 21.43 1.73
C LYS A 223 15.24 21.25 3.14
N THR A 224 14.61 22.28 3.65
CA THR A 224 13.73 22.16 4.82
C THR A 224 12.39 21.56 4.41
N ARG A 225 11.81 20.72 5.27
CA ARG A 225 10.43 20.27 5.16
C ARG A 225 9.76 20.47 6.50
N THR A 226 8.51 20.91 6.49
CA THR A 226 7.63 20.85 7.67
C THR A 226 7.28 19.39 7.91
N VAL A 227 7.59 18.88 9.10
CA VAL A 227 7.22 17.54 9.57
C VAL A 227 5.92 17.63 10.31
#